data_36951e30d72a6fa6aab9e3e3878553e3
#
_entry.id   36951e30d72a6fa6aab9e3e3878553e3
#
_cell.length_a   1.000
_cell.length_b   1.000
_cell.length_c   1.000
_cell.angle_alpha   90.00
_cell.angle_beta   90.00
_cell.angle_gamma   90.00
#
_symmetry.space_group_name_H-M   'P 1'
#
loop_
_entity.id
_entity.type
_entity.pdbx_description
1 polymer ?
#
loop_
_entity_poly.entity_id
_entity_poly.type
_entity_poly.pdbx_seq_one_letter_code
_entity_poly.pdbx_strand_id
1 'polypeptide(L)'
;MAEKKDNVSAKFKDNVFCMLYADKANLLDLYNALNNSSYKNVDDLQVTTLNGGSYMKYKNDASFLLSMNLYMFEQQSSKNPNMPLRFLHYVSDVMRQIFSNSTLHRRSMLKIPVPHFITFYNGKEKWIEKEEIIKLSDMFEEYTDNPEMELKVRVININDDADILNKCKTLRDYMTFVEKTRYKTDVEDKDVKTAVTEAIDECVEENILVDFFEKHREEVVEVSIYDYDEEEVRMVVARDMAEEMAEEMAEEMAEEMAEEMAVELAEKNELISKIKLVIKKVKKEKSVALIADELEEEESDIKPVYDAVIRSAPEYNVDDIIKELKD
;
A
#
# COMPACT_ATOMS: atom_id res chain seq x y z
N MET A 1 7.49 -13.44 -20.70
CA MET A 1 6.28 -14.28 -20.68
C MET A 1 6.24 -15.23 -19.48
N ALA A 2 6.89 -14.92 -18.35
CA ALA A 2 6.93 -15.77 -17.16
C ALA A 2 6.35 -15.13 -15.88
N GLU A 3 5.85 -13.89 -15.94
CA GLU A 3 5.35 -13.18 -14.74
C GLU A 3 3.83 -13.27 -14.51
N LYS A 4 3.07 -13.94 -15.39
CA LYS A 4 1.59 -13.99 -15.31
C LYS A 4 1.00 -15.06 -14.38
N LYS A 5 1.81 -15.94 -13.77
CA LYS A 5 1.27 -17.11 -13.01
C LYS A 5 1.17 -16.94 -11.50
N ASP A 6 1.77 -15.93 -10.88
CA ASP A 6 1.88 -15.85 -9.43
C ASP A 6 0.70 -15.20 -8.69
N ASN A 7 -0.18 -14.49 -9.40
CA ASN A 7 -1.25 -13.70 -8.76
C ASN A 7 -2.60 -14.40 -8.60
N VAL A 8 -2.76 -15.60 -9.15
CA VAL A 8 -4.04 -16.32 -9.22
C VAL A 8 -4.59 -16.75 -7.86
N SER A 9 -3.80 -16.74 -6.81
CA SER A 9 -4.12 -17.56 -5.64
C SER A 9 -4.38 -16.83 -4.33
N ALA A 10 -4.30 -15.50 -4.27
CA ALA A 10 -4.35 -14.80 -2.99
C ALA A 10 -5.77 -14.67 -2.43
N LYS A 11 -6.70 -14.12 -3.20
CA LYS A 11 -8.03 -13.73 -2.69
C LYS A 11 -9.04 -14.85 -2.50
N PHE A 12 -9.03 -15.91 -3.35
CA PHE A 12 -9.96 -17.01 -3.14
C PHE A 12 -9.73 -17.68 -1.79
N LYS A 13 -8.50 -17.73 -1.32
CA LYS A 13 -8.13 -18.27 -0.01
C LYS A 13 -8.72 -17.46 1.12
N ASP A 14 -8.66 -16.14 1.01
CA ASP A 14 -9.22 -15.22 1.98
C ASP A 14 -10.75 -15.40 2.05
N ASN A 15 -11.43 -15.53 0.91
CA ASN A 15 -12.86 -15.74 0.85
C ASN A 15 -13.27 -17.12 1.41
N VAL A 16 -12.58 -18.21 1.04
CA VAL A 16 -12.84 -19.53 1.59
C VAL A 16 -12.57 -19.58 3.09
N PHE A 17 -11.50 -18.91 3.56
CA PHE A 17 -11.22 -18.74 4.99
C PHE A 17 -12.38 -18.03 5.70
N CYS A 18 -12.84 -16.90 5.16
CA CYS A 18 -13.98 -16.16 5.71
C CYS A 18 -15.26 -17.01 5.78
N MET A 19 -15.56 -17.74 4.70
CA MET A 19 -16.74 -18.63 4.64
C MET A 19 -16.64 -19.75 5.67
N LEU A 20 -15.49 -20.39 5.78
CA LEU A 20 -15.24 -21.49 6.72
C LEU A 20 -15.37 -21.03 8.17
N TYR A 21 -14.83 -19.85 8.49
CA TYR A 21 -14.85 -19.28 9.83
C TYR A 21 -16.05 -18.35 10.11
N ALA A 22 -17.01 -18.27 9.19
CA ALA A 22 -18.37 -17.78 9.50
C ALA A 22 -19.13 -18.76 10.42
N ASP A 23 -18.75 -20.04 10.43
CA ASP A 23 -19.32 -21.05 11.34
C ASP A 23 -18.71 -20.94 12.75
N LYS A 24 -19.58 -20.84 13.77
CA LYS A 24 -19.16 -20.69 15.16
C LYS A 24 -18.41 -21.90 15.71
N ALA A 25 -18.70 -23.10 15.23
CA ALA A 25 -18.01 -24.32 15.68
C ALA A 25 -16.56 -24.31 15.19
N ASN A 26 -16.33 -23.89 13.95
CA ASN A 26 -14.99 -23.72 13.38
C ASN A 26 -14.19 -22.62 14.10
N LEU A 27 -14.83 -21.48 14.41
CA LEU A 27 -14.22 -20.43 15.22
C LEU A 27 -13.83 -20.92 16.63
N LEU A 28 -14.69 -21.73 17.26
CA LEU A 28 -14.43 -22.28 18.59
C LEU A 28 -13.28 -23.31 18.56
N ASP A 29 -13.19 -24.12 17.50
CA ASP A 29 -12.08 -25.07 17.29
C ASP A 29 -10.75 -24.30 17.19
N LEU A 30 -10.72 -23.25 16.36
CA LEU A 30 -9.54 -22.38 16.22
C LEU A 30 -9.15 -21.68 17.52
N TYR A 31 -10.13 -21.13 18.25
CA TYR A 31 -9.90 -20.56 19.57
C TYR A 31 -9.27 -21.55 20.54
N ASN A 32 -9.82 -22.75 20.62
CA ASN A 32 -9.32 -23.81 21.48
C ASN A 32 -7.88 -24.20 21.15
N ALA A 33 -7.56 -24.31 19.85
CA ALA A 33 -6.22 -24.63 19.37
C ALA A 33 -5.20 -23.53 19.74
N LEU A 34 -5.57 -22.26 19.56
CA LEU A 34 -4.70 -21.12 19.88
C LEU A 34 -4.41 -20.97 21.36
N ASN A 35 -5.39 -21.28 22.21
CA ASN A 35 -5.32 -21.03 23.66
C ASN A 35 -5.09 -22.31 24.48
N ASN A 36 -4.91 -23.47 23.84
CA ASN A 36 -4.85 -24.79 24.50
C ASN A 36 -6.04 -25.00 25.46
N SER A 37 -7.24 -24.61 25.02
CA SER A 37 -8.48 -24.70 25.79
C SER A 37 -9.41 -25.77 25.19
N SER A 38 -10.55 -26.00 25.84
CA SER A 38 -11.52 -27.05 25.43
C SER A 38 -12.97 -26.59 25.64
N TYR A 39 -13.28 -25.35 25.26
CA TYR A 39 -14.65 -24.84 25.25
C TYR A 39 -15.51 -25.67 24.30
N LYS A 40 -16.75 -25.93 24.67
CA LYS A 40 -17.69 -26.76 23.90
C LYS A 40 -18.97 -26.03 23.49
N ASN A 41 -19.32 -24.98 24.23
CA ASN A 41 -20.56 -24.24 23.97
C ASN A 41 -20.32 -23.13 22.95
N VAL A 42 -20.81 -23.29 21.76
CA VAL A 42 -20.72 -22.32 20.63
C VAL A 42 -21.59 -21.07 20.88
N ASP A 43 -22.61 -21.17 21.76
CA ASP A 43 -23.49 -20.03 22.06
C ASP A 43 -22.81 -18.94 22.88
N ASP A 44 -21.71 -19.27 23.58
CA ASP A 44 -20.91 -18.30 24.32
C ASP A 44 -20.11 -17.38 23.38
N LEU A 45 -20.06 -17.71 22.10
CA LEU A 45 -19.30 -17.00 21.07
C LEU A 45 -20.21 -15.99 20.34
N GLN A 46 -19.82 -14.71 20.39
CA GLN A 46 -20.48 -13.63 19.64
C GLN A 46 -19.63 -13.20 18.47
N VAL A 47 -20.12 -13.44 17.25
CA VAL A 47 -19.44 -13.02 16.01
C VAL A 47 -19.53 -11.49 15.86
N THR A 48 -18.39 -10.86 15.57
CA THR A 48 -18.25 -9.41 15.39
C THR A 48 -17.56 -9.05 14.05
N THR A 49 -17.49 -10.00 13.13
CA THR A 49 -16.85 -9.83 11.82
C THR A 49 -17.42 -8.63 11.05
N LEU A 50 -16.54 -7.81 10.47
CA LEU A 50 -16.89 -6.63 9.69
C LEU A 50 -17.24 -7.06 8.25
N ASN A 51 -18.50 -6.92 7.86
CA ASN A 51 -19.00 -7.36 6.55
C ASN A 51 -19.03 -6.27 5.47
N GLY A 52 -18.19 -5.23 5.56
CA GLY A 52 -18.02 -4.24 4.50
C GLY A 52 -19.33 -3.59 4.01
N GLY A 53 -20.24 -3.18 4.91
CA GLY A 53 -21.46 -2.44 4.56
C GLY A 53 -21.17 -0.99 4.13
N SER A 54 -22.16 -0.29 3.55
CA SER A 54 -22.05 1.06 2.95
C SER A 54 -21.40 2.15 3.82
N TYR A 55 -21.19 1.90 5.10
CA TYR A 55 -20.60 2.82 6.07
C TYR A 55 -19.28 2.36 6.64
N MET A 56 -18.79 1.15 6.32
CA MET A 56 -17.53 0.62 6.78
C MET A 56 -16.52 0.51 5.64
N LYS A 57 -15.41 1.25 5.74
CA LYS A 57 -14.32 1.21 4.76
C LYS A 57 -13.49 -0.07 4.81
N TYR A 58 -13.56 -0.81 5.92
CA TYR A 58 -12.68 -1.93 6.19
C TYR A 58 -13.45 -3.21 6.47
N LYS A 59 -12.95 -4.31 5.95
CA LYS A 59 -13.43 -5.67 6.15
C LYS A 59 -12.31 -6.48 6.79
N ASN A 60 -12.61 -7.28 7.81
CA ASN A 60 -11.68 -8.28 8.34
C ASN A 60 -12.21 -9.68 8.08
N ASP A 61 -11.33 -10.68 8.03
CA ASP A 61 -11.69 -12.04 7.64
C ASP A 61 -12.59 -12.71 8.68
N ALA A 62 -12.21 -12.67 9.94
CA ALA A 62 -13.06 -13.15 11.03
C ALA A 62 -12.79 -12.42 12.34
N SER A 63 -13.83 -12.13 13.11
CA SER A 63 -13.70 -11.65 14.49
C SER A 63 -14.86 -12.10 15.37
N PHE A 64 -14.58 -12.30 16.64
CA PHE A 64 -15.56 -12.74 17.63
C PHE A 64 -15.19 -12.37 19.05
N LEU A 65 -16.20 -12.34 19.92
CA LEU A 65 -16.07 -12.20 21.35
C LEU A 65 -16.31 -13.55 22.04
N LEU A 66 -15.41 -13.90 22.94
CA LEU A 66 -15.58 -15.03 23.87
C LEU A 66 -15.01 -14.67 25.24
N SER A 67 -15.81 -14.79 26.31
CA SER A 67 -15.38 -14.52 27.67
C SER A 67 -14.63 -13.20 27.87
N MET A 68 -15.14 -12.11 27.29
CA MET A 68 -14.52 -10.76 27.30
C MET A 68 -13.17 -10.66 26.58
N ASN A 69 -12.86 -11.58 25.68
CA ASN A 69 -11.76 -11.47 24.73
C ASN A 69 -12.31 -11.27 23.33
N LEU A 70 -11.77 -10.29 22.60
CA LEU A 70 -12.06 -10.01 21.21
C LEU A 70 -10.94 -10.58 20.36
N TYR A 71 -11.21 -11.63 19.60
CA TYR A 71 -10.26 -12.18 18.63
C TYR A 71 -10.55 -11.63 17.26
N MET A 72 -9.50 -11.22 16.57
CA MET A 72 -9.55 -10.73 15.19
C MET A 72 -8.51 -11.49 14.38
N PHE A 73 -8.95 -12.17 13.34
CA PHE A 73 -8.15 -12.99 12.46
C PHE A 73 -8.09 -12.38 11.06
N GLU A 74 -6.93 -12.51 10.45
CA GLU A 74 -6.67 -12.21 9.03
C GLU A 74 -5.86 -13.35 8.42
N GLN A 75 -6.19 -13.73 7.19
CA GLN A 75 -5.38 -14.64 6.39
C GLN A 75 -4.58 -13.82 5.37
N GLN A 76 -3.31 -14.12 5.18
CA GLN A 76 -2.45 -13.41 4.24
C GLN A 76 -1.64 -14.39 3.39
N SER A 77 -1.71 -14.23 2.06
CA SER A 77 -0.91 -15.01 1.10
C SER A 77 0.36 -14.28 0.64
N SER A 78 0.51 -13.00 0.99
CA SER A 78 1.69 -12.18 0.74
C SER A 78 2.22 -11.58 2.02
N LYS A 79 3.49 -11.17 2.03
CA LYS A 79 4.07 -10.41 3.14
C LYS A 79 3.34 -9.09 3.30
N ASN A 80 2.88 -8.81 4.51
CA ASN A 80 2.23 -7.54 4.81
C ASN A 80 2.68 -6.99 6.18
N PRO A 81 3.76 -6.22 6.23
CA PRO A 81 4.24 -5.62 7.48
C PRO A 81 3.28 -4.57 8.05
N ASN A 82 2.30 -4.09 7.27
CA ASN A 82 1.33 -3.07 7.68
C ASN A 82 0.14 -3.63 8.47
N MET A 83 0.16 -4.91 8.83
CA MET A 83 -0.92 -5.53 9.60
C MET A 83 -1.25 -4.83 10.92
N PRO A 84 -0.29 -4.28 11.71
CA PRO A 84 -0.64 -3.54 12.91
C PRO A 84 -1.54 -2.33 12.65
N LEU A 85 -1.28 -1.56 11.61
CA LEU A 85 -2.12 -0.41 11.24
C LEU A 85 -3.49 -0.86 10.72
N ARG A 86 -3.57 -1.95 9.94
CA ARG A 86 -4.86 -2.52 9.50
C ARG A 86 -5.71 -2.96 10.69
N PHE A 87 -5.15 -3.70 11.63
CA PHE A 87 -5.87 -4.12 12.84
C PHE A 87 -6.28 -2.96 13.73
N LEU A 88 -5.53 -1.86 13.79
CA LEU A 88 -5.93 -0.64 14.48
C LEU A 88 -7.24 -0.08 13.91
N HIS A 89 -7.38 -0.05 12.59
CA HIS A 89 -8.63 0.35 11.93
C HIS A 89 -9.76 -0.62 12.25
N TYR A 90 -9.52 -1.93 12.11
CA TYR A 90 -10.55 -2.95 12.35
C TYR A 90 -11.06 -2.94 13.80
N VAL A 91 -10.16 -2.91 14.77
CA VAL A 91 -10.57 -2.88 16.19
C VAL A 91 -11.32 -1.60 16.51
N SER A 92 -10.95 -0.47 15.94
CA SER A 92 -11.70 0.78 16.09
C SER A 92 -13.13 0.65 15.59
N ASP A 93 -13.35 0.04 14.44
CA ASP A 93 -14.67 -0.16 13.86
C ASP A 93 -15.50 -1.18 14.64
N VAL A 94 -14.91 -2.29 15.07
CA VAL A 94 -15.59 -3.26 15.95
C VAL A 94 -15.99 -2.63 17.31
N MET A 95 -15.09 -1.83 17.91
CA MET A 95 -15.41 -1.13 19.16
C MET A 95 -16.56 -0.13 19.00
N ARG A 96 -16.66 0.55 17.83
CA ARG A 96 -17.81 1.43 17.52
C ARG A 96 -19.13 0.67 17.38
N GLN A 97 -19.10 -0.58 16.91
CA GLN A 97 -20.30 -1.43 16.87
C GLN A 97 -20.74 -1.87 18.27
N ILE A 98 -19.79 -2.22 19.12
CA ILE A 98 -20.07 -2.71 20.48
C ILE A 98 -20.49 -1.58 21.41
N PHE A 99 -19.85 -0.40 21.26
CA PHE A 99 -20.03 0.74 22.18
C PHE A 99 -20.57 1.96 21.42
N SER A 100 -21.77 2.40 21.78
CA SER A 100 -22.33 3.64 21.23
C SER A 100 -21.56 4.88 21.71
N ASN A 101 -21.56 5.95 20.89
CA ASN A 101 -20.91 7.21 21.26
C ASN A 101 -21.37 7.75 22.63
N SER A 102 -22.63 7.57 22.99
CA SER A 102 -23.18 8.01 24.28
C SER A 102 -22.53 7.29 25.48
N THR A 103 -22.06 6.07 25.31
CA THR A 103 -21.41 5.31 26.39
C THR A 103 -20.02 5.86 26.72
N LEU A 104 -19.34 6.50 25.76
CA LEU A 104 -18.01 7.09 25.95
C LEU A 104 -18.02 8.31 26.88
N HIS A 105 -19.18 8.95 27.08
CA HIS A 105 -19.34 10.12 27.95
C HIS A 105 -19.74 9.77 29.39
N ARG A 106 -19.73 8.50 29.76
CA ARG A 106 -20.00 8.07 31.14
C ARG A 106 -18.91 8.57 32.09
N ARG A 107 -19.31 8.88 33.33
CA ARG A 107 -18.36 9.21 34.41
C ARG A 107 -17.59 7.98 34.94
N SER A 108 -18.19 6.78 34.84
CA SER A 108 -17.57 5.52 35.23
C SER A 108 -16.73 4.94 34.12
N MET A 109 -15.61 4.31 34.46
CA MET A 109 -14.74 3.62 33.49
C MET A 109 -15.53 2.55 32.73
N LEU A 110 -15.49 2.61 31.41
CA LEU A 110 -16.03 1.57 30.54
C LEU A 110 -15.06 0.40 30.49
N LYS A 111 -15.55 -0.81 30.73
CA LYS A 111 -14.77 -2.04 30.54
C LYS A 111 -14.93 -2.50 29.11
N ILE A 112 -13.82 -2.75 28.45
CA ILE A 112 -13.77 -3.23 27.07
C ILE A 112 -13.18 -4.64 27.03
N PRO A 113 -13.48 -5.46 26.02
CA PRO A 113 -12.86 -6.76 25.85
C PRO A 113 -11.37 -6.62 25.55
N VAL A 114 -10.59 -7.62 25.91
CA VAL A 114 -9.15 -7.67 25.59
C VAL A 114 -8.99 -8.04 24.12
N PRO A 115 -8.38 -7.19 23.27
CA PRO A 115 -8.20 -7.50 21.86
C PRO A 115 -6.99 -8.41 21.63
N HIS A 116 -7.15 -9.38 20.72
CA HIS A 116 -6.11 -10.28 20.24
C HIS A 116 -6.07 -10.23 18.71
N PHE A 117 -4.92 -9.94 18.14
CA PHE A 117 -4.72 -9.76 16.70
C PHE A 117 -3.82 -10.87 16.17
N ILE A 118 -4.33 -11.65 15.23
CA ILE A 118 -3.64 -12.83 14.70
C ILE A 118 -3.75 -12.83 13.18
N THR A 119 -2.61 -12.94 12.52
CA THR A 119 -2.50 -13.12 11.08
C THR A 119 -2.00 -14.53 10.79
N PHE A 120 -2.74 -15.28 9.97
CA PHE A 120 -2.34 -16.56 9.44
C PHE A 120 -1.68 -16.36 8.08
N TYR A 121 -0.39 -16.67 7.99
CA TYR A 121 0.37 -16.56 6.77
C TYR A 121 0.48 -17.91 6.07
N ASN A 122 0.01 -17.97 4.82
CA ASN A 122 0.14 -19.15 3.97
C ASN A 122 0.77 -18.85 2.60
N GLY A 123 1.54 -17.76 2.49
CA GLY A 123 2.21 -17.37 1.25
C GLY A 123 3.32 -18.33 0.83
N LYS A 124 3.71 -18.28 -0.45
CA LYS A 124 4.85 -19.04 -1.00
C LYS A 124 6.19 -18.38 -0.68
N GLU A 125 6.24 -17.07 -0.49
CA GLU A 125 7.45 -16.37 -0.10
C GLU A 125 7.86 -16.71 1.33
N LYS A 126 9.14 -16.89 1.57
CA LYS A 126 9.66 -17.02 2.94
C LYS A 126 9.58 -15.65 3.64
N TRP A 127 8.66 -15.53 4.59
CA TRP A 127 8.51 -14.33 5.42
C TRP A 127 8.97 -14.59 6.86
N ILE A 128 8.29 -15.51 7.55
CA ILE A 128 8.60 -15.91 8.92
C ILE A 128 8.80 -17.43 8.98
N GLU A 129 9.58 -17.92 9.93
CA GLU A 129 9.80 -19.36 10.04
C GLU A 129 8.58 -20.07 10.64
N LYS A 130 8.14 -19.67 11.83
CA LYS A 130 6.99 -20.28 12.52
C LYS A 130 6.00 -19.25 13.02
N GLU A 131 6.47 -18.34 13.87
CA GLU A 131 5.65 -17.32 14.52
C GLU A 131 6.51 -16.09 14.82
N GLU A 132 5.91 -14.90 14.64
CA GLU A 132 6.57 -13.62 14.90
C GLU A 132 5.54 -12.62 15.47
N ILE A 133 6.03 -11.66 16.27
CA ILE A 133 5.25 -10.52 16.71
C ILE A 133 5.72 -9.27 15.99
N ILE A 134 4.84 -8.71 15.17
CA ILE A 134 5.06 -7.40 14.54
C ILE A 134 4.30 -6.33 15.31
N LYS A 135 4.86 -5.11 15.38
CA LYS A 135 4.35 -4.04 16.25
C LYS A 135 4.01 -2.79 15.47
N LEU A 136 3.05 -2.03 15.98
CA LEU A 136 2.72 -0.74 15.41
C LEU A 136 3.89 0.26 15.53
N SER A 137 4.64 0.19 16.64
CA SER A 137 5.82 1.04 16.85
C SER A 137 6.94 0.80 15.83
N ASP A 138 7.01 -0.39 15.21
CA ASP A 138 7.99 -0.68 14.14
C ASP A 138 7.71 0.12 12.85
N MET A 139 6.52 0.74 12.75
CA MET A 139 6.08 1.56 11.62
C MET A 139 6.27 3.07 11.84
N PHE A 140 6.73 3.49 13.02
CA PHE A 140 6.92 4.91 13.31
C PHE A 140 8.15 5.45 12.56
N GLU A 141 8.05 6.66 12.00
CA GLU A 141 9.16 7.32 11.31
C GLU A 141 10.34 7.56 12.26
N GLU A 142 10.06 7.86 13.55
CA GLU A 142 11.06 8.04 14.58
C GLU A 142 10.97 6.92 15.63
N TYR A 143 12.12 6.34 15.97
CA TYR A 143 12.21 5.30 16.99
C TYR A 143 11.91 5.86 18.39
N THR A 144 11.16 5.09 19.17
CA THR A 144 10.88 5.36 20.59
C THR A 144 10.86 4.08 21.41
N ASP A 145 11.55 4.09 22.55
CA ASP A 145 11.55 2.95 23.50
C ASP A 145 10.24 2.83 24.29
N ASN A 146 9.46 3.92 24.34
CA ASN A 146 8.24 3.98 25.13
C ASN A 146 7.09 4.63 24.31
N PRO A 147 6.53 3.90 23.34
CA PRO A 147 5.42 4.41 22.55
C PRO A 147 4.16 4.59 23.43
N GLU A 148 3.48 5.72 23.28
CA GLU A 148 2.20 5.96 23.97
C GLU A 148 1.06 5.11 23.39
N MET A 149 1.23 4.62 22.16
CA MET A 149 0.31 3.69 21.49
C MET A 149 1.08 2.50 20.93
N GLU A 150 0.66 1.29 21.32
CA GLU A 150 1.22 0.05 20.84
C GLU A 150 0.12 -0.96 20.48
N LEU A 151 0.25 -1.59 19.32
CA LEU A 151 -0.55 -2.73 18.90
C LEU A 151 0.40 -3.82 18.41
N LYS A 152 0.19 -5.04 18.91
CA LYS A 152 1.02 -6.20 18.59
C LYS A 152 0.20 -7.21 17.82
N VAL A 153 0.68 -7.63 16.66
CA VAL A 153 0.06 -8.67 15.85
C VAL A 153 0.92 -9.92 15.90
N ARG A 154 0.29 -11.01 16.24
CA ARG A 154 0.88 -12.35 16.18
C ARG A 154 0.72 -12.90 14.78
N VAL A 155 1.81 -13.04 14.04
CA VAL A 155 1.82 -13.64 12.69
C VAL A 155 2.22 -15.11 12.84
N ILE A 156 1.37 -16.02 12.38
CA ILE A 156 1.59 -17.47 12.45
C ILE A 156 1.71 -17.99 11.03
N ASN A 157 2.87 -18.57 10.70
CA ASN A 157 3.04 -19.29 9.44
C ASN A 157 2.29 -20.63 9.52
N ILE A 158 1.29 -20.80 8.68
CA ILE A 158 0.46 -22.01 8.62
C ILE A 158 0.79 -22.91 7.42
N ASN A 159 1.92 -22.67 6.73
CA ASN A 159 2.45 -23.66 5.80
C ASN A 159 2.95 -24.88 6.55
N ASP A 160 3.50 -25.85 5.84
CA ASP A 160 3.94 -27.17 6.33
C ASP A 160 4.46 -27.18 7.78
N ASP A 161 4.08 -28.22 8.55
CA ASP A 161 4.52 -28.53 9.91
C ASP A 161 4.19 -27.49 11.01
N ALA A 162 3.27 -26.56 10.78
CA ALA A 162 2.84 -25.63 11.81
C ALA A 162 2.15 -26.35 12.98
N ASP A 163 2.63 -26.12 14.21
CA ASP A 163 2.08 -26.76 15.44
C ASP A 163 0.57 -26.58 15.58
N ILE A 164 0.02 -25.45 15.09
CA ILE A 164 -1.41 -25.16 15.16
C ILE A 164 -2.24 -26.09 14.27
N LEU A 165 -1.70 -26.57 13.14
CA LEU A 165 -2.38 -27.52 12.26
C LEU A 165 -2.62 -28.88 12.93
N ASN A 166 -1.74 -29.27 13.88
CA ASN A 166 -1.93 -30.45 14.66
C ASN A 166 -3.04 -30.33 15.71
N LYS A 167 -3.37 -29.10 16.12
CA LYS A 167 -4.36 -28.79 17.16
C LYS A 167 -5.73 -28.40 16.62
N CYS A 168 -5.77 -27.80 15.41
CA CYS A 168 -6.99 -27.35 14.74
C CYS A 168 -7.22 -28.17 13.46
N LYS A 169 -8.16 -29.10 13.53
CA LYS A 169 -8.50 -29.93 12.36
C LYS A 169 -9.02 -29.08 11.21
N THR A 170 -9.89 -28.14 11.49
CA THR A 170 -10.49 -27.25 10.47
C THR A 170 -9.44 -26.46 9.72
N LEU A 171 -8.43 -25.91 10.41
CA LEU A 171 -7.35 -25.15 9.77
C LEU A 171 -6.43 -26.04 8.93
N ARG A 172 -6.13 -27.24 9.43
CA ARG A 172 -5.37 -28.24 8.67
C ARG A 172 -6.09 -28.64 7.39
N ASP A 173 -7.38 -28.97 7.51
CA ASP A 173 -8.22 -29.39 6.39
C ASP A 173 -8.32 -28.27 5.33
N TYR A 174 -8.44 -27.00 5.78
CA TYR A 174 -8.35 -25.82 4.89
C TYR A 174 -7.01 -25.74 4.17
N MET A 175 -5.90 -25.92 4.87
CA MET A 175 -4.57 -25.89 4.24
C MET A 175 -4.37 -27.02 3.25
N THR A 176 -4.88 -28.22 3.54
CA THR A 176 -4.87 -29.35 2.57
C THR A 176 -5.60 -28.99 1.28
N PHE A 177 -6.78 -28.37 1.37
CA PHE A 177 -7.50 -27.88 0.19
C PHE A 177 -6.70 -26.82 -0.59
N VAL A 178 -6.11 -25.84 0.12
CA VAL A 178 -5.26 -24.80 -0.49
C VAL A 178 -4.06 -25.42 -1.23
N GLU A 179 -3.39 -26.42 -0.63
CA GLU A 179 -2.24 -27.08 -1.23
C GLU A 179 -2.60 -27.89 -2.45
N LYS A 180 -3.72 -28.65 -2.42
CA LYS A 180 -4.23 -29.36 -3.57
C LYS A 180 -4.54 -28.41 -4.73
N THR A 181 -5.20 -27.29 -4.45
CA THR A 181 -5.50 -26.27 -5.47
C THR A 181 -4.21 -25.69 -6.05
N ARG A 182 -3.24 -25.34 -5.22
CA ARG A 182 -1.93 -24.85 -5.65
C ARG A 182 -1.19 -25.85 -6.53
N TYR A 183 -1.18 -27.12 -6.17
CA TYR A 183 -0.53 -28.15 -6.96
C TYR A 183 -1.13 -28.23 -8.37
N LYS A 184 -2.46 -28.17 -8.46
CA LYS A 184 -3.17 -28.25 -9.75
C LYS A 184 -2.93 -27.00 -10.62
N THR A 185 -2.85 -25.80 -10.03
CA THR A 185 -2.55 -24.58 -10.78
C THR A 185 -1.09 -24.46 -11.15
N ASP A 186 -0.18 -24.74 -10.22
CA ASP A 186 1.25 -24.44 -10.38
C ASP A 186 2.03 -25.55 -11.09
N VAL A 187 1.63 -26.83 -10.87
CA VAL A 187 2.34 -28.00 -11.38
C VAL A 187 1.61 -28.63 -12.57
N GLU A 188 0.29 -28.77 -12.47
CA GLU A 188 -0.52 -29.38 -13.54
C GLU A 188 -0.98 -28.36 -14.59
N ASP A 189 -0.68 -27.07 -14.42
CA ASP A 189 -1.02 -25.96 -15.33
C ASP A 189 -2.53 -25.83 -15.64
N LYS A 190 -3.38 -26.21 -14.68
CA LYS A 190 -4.83 -26.13 -14.82
C LYS A 190 -5.33 -24.72 -14.56
N ASP A 191 -6.43 -24.34 -15.23
CA ASP A 191 -7.14 -23.11 -14.88
C ASP A 191 -7.73 -23.19 -13.47
N VAL A 192 -7.96 -22.02 -12.84
CA VAL A 192 -8.39 -21.92 -11.44
C VAL A 192 -9.69 -22.66 -11.17
N LYS A 193 -10.66 -22.55 -12.08
CA LYS A 193 -11.96 -23.21 -11.93
C LYS A 193 -11.82 -24.73 -11.88
N THR A 194 -11.06 -25.29 -12.81
CA THR A 194 -10.79 -26.73 -12.88
C THR A 194 -10.00 -27.18 -11.66
N ALA A 195 -8.94 -26.43 -11.30
CA ALA A 195 -8.10 -26.73 -10.14
C ALA A 195 -8.89 -26.76 -8.82
N VAL A 196 -9.73 -25.74 -8.58
CA VAL A 196 -10.58 -25.65 -7.38
C VAL A 196 -11.62 -26.77 -7.38
N THR A 197 -12.29 -27.02 -8.51
CA THR A 197 -13.31 -28.05 -8.61
C THR A 197 -12.75 -29.45 -8.29
N GLU A 198 -11.63 -29.80 -8.90
CA GLU A 198 -10.97 -31.09 -8.66
C GLU A 198 -10.38 -31.19 -7.24
N ALA A 199 -9.84 -30.09 -6.69
CA ALA A 199 -9.36 -30.07 -5.30
C ALA A 199 -10.51 -30.32 -4.31
N ILE A 200 -11.72 -29.77 -4.56
CA ILE A 200 -12.91 -30.03 -3.77
C ILE A 200 -13.27 -31.53 -3.87
N ASP A 201 -13.30 -32.11 -5.08
CA ASP A 201 -13.65 -33.51 -5.26
C ASP A 201 -12.71 -34.45 -4.49
N GLU A 202 -11.39 -34.20 -4.60
CA GLU A 202 -10.40 -34.96 -3.84
C GLU A 202 -10.54 -34.78 -2.32
N CYS A 203 -10.82 -33.56 -1.85
CA CYS A 203 -11.05 -33.32 -0.43
C CYS A 203 -12.29 -34.11 0.08
N VAL A 204 -13.38 -34.13 -0.68
CA VAL A 204 -14.58 -34.86 -0.32
C VAL A 204 -14.31 -36.37 -0.30
N GLU A 205 -13.59 -36.91 -1.28
CA GLU A 205 -13.18 -38.31 -1.33
C GLU A 205 -12.31 -38.73 -0.13
N GLU A 206 -11.43 -37.82 0.31
CA GLU A 206 -10.55 -38.00 1.47
C GLU A 206 -11.22 -37.67 2.82
N ASN A 207 -12.51 -37.36 2.83
CA ASN A 207 -13.27 -36.95 4.03
C ASN A 207 -12.76 -35.66 4.71
N ILE A 208 -12.37 -34.70 3.87
CA ILE A 208 -11.85 -33.37 4.26
C ILE A 208 -12.91 -32.32 3.95
N LEU A 209 -13.33 -31.53 4.94
CA LEU A 209 -14.33 -30.43 4.83
C LEU A 209 -15.62 -30.84 4.10
N VAL A 210 -16.08 -32.11 4.21
CA VAL A 210 -17.21 -32.65 3.45
C VAL A 210 -18.45 -31.78 3.63
N ASP A 211 -18.92 -31.59 4.88
CA ASP A 211 -20.13 -30.82 5.17
C ASP A 211 -20.05 -29.37 4.63
N PHE A 212 -18.86 -28.79 4.65
CA PHE A 212 -18.60 -27.45 4.13
C PHE A 212 -18.72 -27.42 2.60
N PHE A 213 -18.08 -28.35 1.90
CA PHE A 213 -18.13 -28.39 0.44
C PHE A 213 -19.49 -28.85 -0.09
N GLU A 214 -20.20 -29.77 0.60
CA GLU A 214 -21.58 -30.12 0.23
C GLU A 214 -22.51 -28.89 0.26
N LYS A 215 -22.29 -27.98 1.20
CA LYS A 215 -23.10 -26.77 1.36
C LYS A 215 -22.67 -25.60 0.49
N HIS A 216 -21.37 -25.42 0.27
CA HIS A 216 -20.79 -24.20 -0.29
C HIS A 216 -19.99 -24.41 -1.58
N ARG A 217 -20.06 -25.61 -2.20
CA ARG A 217 -19.25 -25.96 -3.39
C ARG A 217 -19.33 -24.91 -4.49
N GLU A 218 -20.56 -24.58 -4.91
CA GLU A 218 -20.78 -23.64 -6.02
C GLU A 218 -20.23 -22.25 -5.67
N GLU A 219 -20.47 -21.79 -4.44
CA GLU A 219 -20.00 -20.49 -3.94
C GLU A 219 -18.44 -20.45 -3.89
N VAL A 220 -17.78 -21.50 -3.40
CA VAL A 220 -16.32 -21.60 -3.39
C VAL A 220 -15.72 -21.54 -4.80
N VAL A 221 -16.32 -22.24 -5.76
CA VAL A 221 -15.88 -22.19 -7.16
C VAL A 221 -16.12 -20.81 -7.75
N GLU A 222 -17.30 -20.22 -7.50
CA GLU A 222 -17.68 -18.90 -8.03
C GLU A 222 -16.76 -17.78 -7.51
N VAL A 223 -16.54 -17.68 -6.20
CA VAL A 223 -15.65 -16.65 -5.64
C VAL A 223 -14.21 -16.81 -6.13
N SER A 224 -13.77 -18.03 -6.43
CA SER A 224 -12.45 -18.30 -6.99
C SER A 224 -12.26 -17.76 -8.40
N ILE A 225 -13.33 -17.66 -9.19
CA ILE A 225 -13.32 -17.14 -10.56
C ILE A 225 -13.46 -15.62 -10.58
N TYR A 226 -14.45 -15.08 -9.82
CA TYR A 226 -14.71 -13.63 -9.81
C TYR A 226 -13.55 -12.81 -9.23
N ASP A 227 -12.87 -13.35 -8.21
CA ASP A 227 -11.70 -12.69 -7.66
C ASP A 227 -10.52 -12.62 -8.65
N TYR A 228 -10.44 -13.55 -9.59
CA TYR A 228 -9.46 -13.53 -10.67
C TYR A 228 -9.70 -12.36 -11.64
N ASP A 229 -10.94 -12.18 -12.09
CA ASP A 229 -11.30 -11.12 -13.03
C ASP A 229 -11.18 -9.72 -12.37
N GLU A 230 -11.57 -9.57 -11.10
CA GLU A 230 -11.49 -8.31 -10.37
C GLU A 230 -10.05 -7.85 -10.16
N GLU A 231 -9.11 -8.76 -9.94
CA GLU A 231 -7.69 -8.43 -9.78
C GLU A 231 -7.05 -8.02 -11.11
N GLU A 232 -7.42 -8.66 -12.23
CA GLU A 232 -6.99 -8.25 -13.57
C GLU A 232 -7.53 -6.85 -13.91
N VAL A 233 -8.80 -6.58 -13.60
CA VAL A 233 -9.40 -5.24 -13.76
C VAL A 233 -8.71 -4.21 -12.88
N ARG A 234 -8.41 -4.53 -11.60
CA ARG A 234 -7.68 -3.61 -10.72
C ARG A 234 -6.26 -3.30 -11.19
N MET A 235 -5.54 -4.29 -11.74
CA MET A 235 -4.21 -4.07 -12.30
C MET A 235 -4.27 -3.20 -13.56
N VAL A 236 -5.27 -3.39 -14.41
CA VAL A 236 -5.49 -2.54 -15.58
C VAL A 236 -5.79 -1.11 -15.15
N VAL A 237 -6.74 -0.91 -14.24
CA VAL A 237 -7.10 0.42 -13.70
C VAL A 237 -5.91 1.09 -13.01
N ALA A 238 -5.14 0.35 -12.19
CA ALA A 238 -3.96 0.89 -11.53
C ALA A 238 -2.87 1.31 -12.52
N ARG A 239 -2.70 0.56 -13.62
CA ARG A 239 -1.77 0.92 -14.69
C ARG A 239 -2.23 2.17 -15.44
N ASP A 240 -3.51 2.23 -15.81
CA ASP A 240 -4.08 3.37 -16.52
C ASP A 240 -3.99 4.65 -15.67
N MET A 241 -4.27 4.56 -14.36
CA MET A 241 -4.09 5.68 -13.42
C MET A 241 -2.61 6.10 -13.27
N ALA A 242 -1.68 5.15 -13.30
CA ALA A 242 -0.25 5.46 -13.23
C ALA A 242 0.25 6.11 -14.52
N GLU A 243 -0.28 5.74 -15.67
CA GLU A 243 -0.01 6.38 -16.98
C GLU A 243 -0.59 7.81 -17.00
N GLU A 244 -1.83 8.03 -16.56
CA GLU A 244 -2.43 9.37 -16.42
C GLU A 244 -1.61 10.29 -15.49
N MET A 245 -1.25 9.80 -14.30
CA MET A 245 -0.41 10.58 -13.38
C MET A 245 0.98 10.90 -13.95
N ALA A 246 1.57 9.99 -14.72
CA ALA A 246 2.85 10.22 -15.37
C ALA A 246 2.76 11.26 -16.48
N GLU A 247 1.65 11.30 -17.22
CA GLU A 247 1.38 12.33 -18.24
C GLU A 247 1.16 13.70 -17.59
N GLU A 248 0.35 13.79 -16.53
CA GLU A 248 0.13 15.05 -15.78
C GLU A 248 1.45 15.60 -15.20
N MET A 249 2.26 14.75 -14.56
CA MET A 249 3.56 15.17 -14.05
C MET A 249 4.53 15.62 -15.15
N ALA A 250 4.48 14.98 -16.33
CA ALA A 250 5.32 15.36 -17.45
C ALA A 250 4.88 16.72 -18.06
N GLU A 251 3.58 17.01 -18.09
CA GLU A 251 3.06 18.31 -18.52
C GLU A 251 3.46 19.42 -17.53
N GLU A 252 3.29 19.21 -16.20
CA GLU A 252 3.72 20.19 -15.19
C GLU A 252 5.22 20.49 -15.27
N MET A 253 6.06 19.44 -15.37
CA MET A 253 7.50 19.62 -15.55
C MET A 253 7.86 20.37 -16.84
N ALA A 254 7.14 20.11 -17.94
CA ALA A 254 7.37 20.79 -19.20
C ALA A 254 6.98 22.27 -19.14
N GLU A 255 5.89 22.62 -18.43
CA GLU A 255 5.51 24.01 -18.19
C GLU A 255 6.54 24.76 -17.33
N GLU A 256 6.98 24.16 -16.19
CA GLU A 256 8.03 24.74 -15.35
C GLU A 256 9.32 24.99 -16.13
N MET A 257 9.78 24.00 -16.90
CA MET A 257 10.97 24.16 -17.73
C MET A 257 10.80 25.24 -18.82
N ALA A 258 9.60 25.35 -19.40
CA ALA A 258 9.32 26.38 -20.40
C ALA A 258 9.32 27.80 -19.79
N GLU A 259 8.79 27.96 -18.58
CA GLU A 259 8.84 29.24 -17.85
C GLU A 259 10.28 29.61 -17.48
N GLU A 260 11.08 28.67 -16.96
CA GLU A 260 12.50 28.94 -16.64
C GLU A 260 13.29 29.34 -17.90
N MET A 261 13.11 28.63 -19.00
CA MET A 261 13.74 28.95 -20.27
C MET A 261 13.30 30.31 -20.83
N ALA A 262 12.03 30.68 -20.65
CA ALA A 262 11.51 31.98 -21.09
C ALA A 262 12.14 33.14 -20.29
N VAL A 263 12.30 32.98 -18.98
CA VAL A 263 12.97 33.94 -18.11
C VAL A 263 14.44 34.10 -18.51
N GLU A 264 15.16 32.99 -18.67
CA GLU A 264 16.59 33.03 -19.08
C GLU A 264 16.77 33.70 -20.47
N LEU A 265 15.87 33.43 -21.40
CA LEU A 265 15.89 34.04 -22.72
C LEU A 265 15.59 35.54 -22.66
N ALA A 266 14.66 35.98 -21.79
CA ALA A 266 14.34 37.40 -21.59
C ALA A 266 15.54 38.16 -21.03
N GLU A 267 16.18 37.62 -19.98
CA GLU A 267 17.40 38.23 -19.37
C GLU A 267 18.54 38.32 -20.39
N LYS A 268 18.75 37.28 -21.19
CA LYS A 268 19.76 37.28 -22.24
C LYS A 268 19.48 38.32 -23.32
N ASN A 269 18.22 38.48 -23.72
CA ASN A 269 17.83 39.49 -24.74
C ASN A 269 17.98 40.91 -24.19
N GLU A 270 17.69 41.15 -22.91
CA GLU A 270 17.90 42.42 -22.25
C GLU A 270 19.38 42.78 -22.19
N LEU A 271 20.24 41.85 -21.80
CA LEU A 271 21.70 42.02 -21.80
C LEU A 271 22.23 42.31 -23.20
N ILE A 272 21.78 41.61 -24.24
CA ILE A 272 22.15 41.85 -25.63
C ILE A 272 21.76 43.28 -26.05
N SER A 273 20.58 43.72 -25.69
CA SER A 273 20.08 45.06 -26.00
C SER A 273 20.93 46.14 -25.31
N LYS A 274 21.25 45.94 -24.05
CA LYS A 274 22.12 46.82 -23.25
C LYS A 274 23.53 46.90 -23.85
N ILE A 275 24.16 45.79 -24.19
CA ILE A 275 25.47 45.75 -24.87
C ILE A 275 25.44 46.52 -26.20
N LYS A 276 24.44 46.31 -27.05
CA LYS A 276 24.30 47.02 -28.32
C LYS A 276 24.17 48.53 -28.14
N LEU A 277 23.45 49.00 -27.10
CA LEU A 277 23.31 50.40 -26.80
C LEU A 277 24.64 51.01 -26.32
N VAL A 278 25.35 50.28 -25.44
CA VAL A 278 26.68 50.72 -24.94
C VAL A 278 27.68 50.78 -26.08
N ILE A 279 27.77 49.77 -26.97
CA ILE A 279 28.62 49.79 -28.16
C ILE A 279 28.37 51.02 -29.03
N LYS A 280 27.09 51.37 -29.29
CA LYS A 280 26.73 52.54 -30.09
C LYS A 280 27.20 53.84 -29.50
N LYS A 281 27.24 53.95 -28.15
CA LYS A 281 27.66 55.12 -27.40
C LYS A 281 29.19 55.21 -27.25
N VAL A 282 29.86 54.06 -27.05
CA VAL A 282 31.33 53.94 -27.04
C VAL A 282 31.93 54.33 -28.39
N LYS A 283 31.33 53.91 -29.51
CA LYS A 283 31.74 54.33 -30.84
C LYS A 283 31.62 55.85 -31.10
N LYS A 284 30.90 56.58 -30.22
CA LYS A 284 30.81 58.04 -30.19
C LYS A 284 31.71 58.69 -29.15
N GLU A 285 32.67 57.92 -28.63
CA GLU A 285 33.68 58.38 -27.62
C GLU A 285 33.06 58.92 -26.31
N LYS A 286 31.86 58.44 -25.91
CA LYS A 286 31.22 58.84 -24.65
C LYS A 286 31.85 58.12 -23.48
N SER A 287 31.98 58.83 -22.33
CA SER A 287 32.44 58.28 -21.10
C SER A 287 31.38 57.37 -20.44
N VAL A 288 31.81 56.47 -19.56
CA VAL A 288 30.90 55.56 -18.82
C VAL A 288 29.84 56.35 -18.01
N ALA A 289 30.20 57.43 -17.36
CA ALA A 289 29.29 58.29 -16.60
C ALA A 289 28.19 58.91 -17.48
N LEU A 290 28.56 59.39 -18.70
CA LEU A 290 27.59 59.94 -19.65
C LEU A 290 26.69 58.87 -20.24
N ILE A 291 27.21 57.67 -20.40
CA ILE A 291 26.40 56.50 -20.90
C ILE A 291 25.41 56.08 -19.85
N ALA A 292 25.79 56.03 -18.57
CA ALA A 292 24.93 55.67 -17.45
C ALA A 292 23.77 56.69 -17.31
N ASP A 293 24.07 57.97 -17.33
CA ASP A 293 23.08 59.04 -17.29
C ASP A 293 22.06 58.96 -18.46
N GLU A 294 22.56 58.73 -19.68
CA GLU A 294 21.69 58.58 -20.87
C GLU A 294 20.85 57.29 -20.92
N LEU A 295 21.20 56.28 -20.17
CA LEU A 295 20.45 55.03 -20.05
C LEU A 295 19.59 55.00 -18.78
N GLU A 296 19.66 56.05 -17.96
CA GLU A 296 18.95 56.13 -16.68
C GLU A 296 19.31 54.97 -15.72
N GLU A 297 20.60 54.54 -15.76
CA GLU A 297 21.15 53.50 -14.94
C GLU A 297 22.32 54.02 -14.09
N GLU A 298 22.65 53.28 -13.01
CA GLU A 298 23.81 53.59 -12.19
C GLU A 298 25.13 53.28 -12.94
N GLU A 299 26.16 54.10 -12.73
CA GLU A 299 27.47 53.92 -13.35
C GLU A 299 28.08 52.53 -13.00
N SER A 300 27.81 52.03 -11.79
CA SER A 300 28.21 50.70 -11.31
C SER A 300 27.69 49.56 -12.20
N ASP A 301 26.50 49.72 -12.76
CA ASP A 301 25.80 48.69 -13.53
C ASP A 301 26.17 48.72 -15.02
N ILE A 302 26.59 49.90 -15.49
CA ILE A 302 27.06 50.10 -16.86
C ILE A 302 28.54 49.77 -17.02
N LYS A 303 29.35 49.99 -15.97
CA LYS A 303 30.80 49.86 -16.02
C LYS A 303 31.32 48.51 -16.47
N PRO A 304 30.80 47.36 -15.96
CA PRO A 304 31.25 46.04 -16.43
C PRO A 304 31.00 45.84 -17.93
N VAL A 305 29.83 46.25 -18.44
CA VAL A 305 29.49 46.19 -19.85
C VAL A 305 30.34 47.13 -20.68
N TYR A 306 30.58 48.35 -20.19
CA TYR A 306 31.46 49.33 -20.84
C TYR A 306 32.89 48.83 -21.00
N ASP A 307 33.48 48.28 -19.93
CA ASP A 307 34.84 47.76 -19.92
C ASP A 307 35.00 46.56 -20.87
N ALA A 308 34.01 45.64 -20.91
CA ALA A 308 33.99 44.50 -21.82
C ALA A 308 33.88 45.00 -23.29
N VAL A 309 33.02 45.99 -23.56
CA VAL A 309 32.87 46.57 -24.88
C VAL A 309 34.18 47.25 -25.35
N ILE A 310 34.90 47.97 -24.46
CA ILE A 310 36.21 48.60 -24.81
C ILE A 310 37.25 47.53 -25.17
N ARG A 311 37.31 46.42 -24.39
CA ARG A 311 38.24 45.31 -24.64
C ARG A 311 37.92 44.56 -25.97
N SER A 312 36.64 44.53 -26.37
CA SER A 312 36.20 43.89 -27.63
C SER A 312 36.41 44.76 -28.89
N ALA A 313 36.97 45.94 -28.76
CA ALA A 313 37.26 46.80 -29.92
C ALA A 313 38.43 46.23 -30.74
N PRO A 314 38.42 46.38 -32.07
CA PRO A 314 37.45 47.11 -32.89
C PRO A 314 36.26 46.27 -33.39
N GLU A 315 36.25 44.95 -33.15
CA GLU A 315 35.25 43.97 -33.67
C GLU A 315 33.88 44.17 -33.04
N TYR A 316 33.84 44.47 -31.71
CA TYR A 316 32.61 44.65 -30.94
C TYR A 316 31.63 43.45 -31.06
N ASN A 317 32.18 42.23 -30.95
CA ASN A 317 31.38 40.98 -31.02
C ASN A 317 30.53 40.82 -29.79
N VAL A 318 29.21 40.83 -29.93
CA VAL A 318 28.26 40.75 -28.82
C VAL A 318 28.34 39.41 -28.06
N ASP A 319 28.54 38.32 -28.79
CA ASP A 319 28.62 37.00 -28.17
C ASP A 319 29.86 36.80 -27.30
N ASP A 320 31.00 37.37 -27.72
CA ASP A 320 32.25 37.36 -26.95
C ASP A 320 32.11 38.23 -25.68
N ILE A 321 31.46 39.39 -25.81
CA ILE A 321 31.16 40.27 -24.67
C ILE A 321 30.26 39.61 -23.64
N ILE A 322 29.20 38.89 -24.08
CA ILE A 322 28.31 38.14 -23.19
C ILE A 322 29.07 37.07 -22.44
N LYS A 323 29.95 36.35 -23.12
CA LYS A 323 30.75 35.29 -22.50
C LYS A 323 31.66 35.87 -21.41
N GLU A 324 32.31 36.95 -21.70
CA GLU A 324 33.19 37.63 -20.75
C GLU A 324 32.46 38.20 -19.52
N LEU A 325 31.18 38.56 -19.66
CA LEU A 325 30.37 39.08 -18.54
C LEU A 325 29.78 37.95 -17.66
N LYS A 326 29.78 36.69 -18.16
CA LYS A 326 29.30 35.55 -17.42
C LYS A 326 30.41 34.77 -16.67
N ASP A 327 31.69 34.94 -17.09
CA ASP A 327 32.89 34.39 -16.44
C ASP A 327 33.36 35.31 -15.29
#